data_6dbfe79a55d2a95fcb2b26831c44c4ec
#
_entry.id   6dbfe79a55d2a95fcb2b26831c44c4ec
#
_cell.length_a   1.000
_cell.length_b   1.000
_cell.length_c   1.000
_cell.angle_alpha   90.00
_cell.angle_beta   90.00
_cell.angle_gamma   90.00
#
_symmetry.space_group_name_H-M   'P 1'
#
loop_
_entity.id
_entity.type
_entity.pdbx_description
1 polymer ?
#
loop_
_entity_poly.entity_id
_entity_poly.type
_entity_poly.pdbx_seq_one_letter_code
_entity_poly.pdbx_strand_id
1 'polypeptide(L)'
;FGPVAITESRAVQNGDTISTILTISNKGNIPLNFDVRALSSSNTWPIQVYLSSEDPPLGEATTIQTEISPGSESVVIIRTIVPLASVKGDKNTVTIRTSLDDNIVTNATVLEVKEITTLDVQAEEGFSISLGRDGNARIFLHNSGNVPLLIELTLGTLPEGWSGGFLTGSTFSMDMNRDSVVNIALQLPSGTPSGNLSNKVPVIVQSTSPSLSTETVTLDLDVTVLPSVWLEIQSETPSIQGIAEGEETTLVLEVQNKGNTESPILINHEELDGWTVKY
;
A
#
# COMPACT_ATOMS: atom_id res chain seq x y z
N PHE A 1 -24.74 -44.47 -15.20
CA PHE A 1 -24.39 -43.03 -15.21
C PHE A 1 -25.15 -42.35 -14.08
N GLY A 2 -24.51 -42.13 -12.92
CA GLY A 2 -25.02 -41.22 -11.92
C GLY A 2 -24.85 -39.76 -12.38
N PRO A 3 -25.74 -38.84 -12.02
CA PRO A 3 -25.55 -37.43 -12.32
C PRO A 3 -24.27 -36.96 -11.66
N VAL A 4 -23.53 -36.06 -12.37
CA VAL A 4 -22.41 -35.32 -11.78
C VAL A 4 -22.97 -34.55 -10.58
N ALA A 5 -22.69 -34.99 -9.38
CA ALA A 5 -23.04 -34.23 -8.20
C ALA A 5 -22.11 -33.04 -8.13
N ILE A 6 -22.61 -31.83 -8.39
CA ILE A 6 -21.94 -30.59 -7.99
C ILE A 6 -22.01 -30.57 -6.47
N THR A 7 -20.92 -30.93 -5.81
CA THR A 7 -20.96 -31.23 -4.39
C THR A 7 -20.76 -30.00 -3.53
N GLU A 8 -20.05 -28.95 -3.99
CA GLU A 8 -19.82 -27.73 -3.19
C GLU A 8 -19.36 -26.55 -4.04
N SER A 9 -19.80 -25.35 -3.66
CA SER A 9 -19.16 -24.11 -4.05
C SER A 9 -18.25 -23.66 -2.90
N ARG A 10 -16.96 -23.52 -3.17
CA ARG A 10 -15.99 -23.09 -2.19
C ARG A 10 -15.43 -21.74 -2.57
N ALA A 11 -15.46 -20.82 -1.64
CA ALA A 11 -14.81 -19.53 -1.78
C ALA A 11 -13.29 -19.65 -1.54
N VAL A 12 -12.49 -19.01 -2.42
CA VAL A 12 -11.02 -19.07 -2.42
C VAL A 12 -10.44 -17.68 -2.62
N GLN A 13 -9.13 -17.53 -2.35
CA GLN A 13 -8.37 -16.31 -2.58
C GLN A 13 -7.33 -16.55 -3.68
N ASN A 14 -6.90 -15.48 -4.35
CA ASN A 14 -5.78 -15.55 -5.28
C ASN A 14 -4.50 -16.01 -4.54
N GLY A 15 -3.75 -16.90 -5.18
CA GLY A 15 -2.59 -17.56 -4.59
C GLY A 15 -2.89 -18.78 -3.70
N ASP A 16 -4.16 -19.04 -3.37
CA ASP A 16 -4.53 -20.21 -2.58
C ASP A 16 -4.14 -21.50 -3.28
N THR A 17 -3.73 -22.47 -2.47
CA THR A 17 -3.55 -23.86 -2.87
C THR A 17 -4.67 -24.70 -2.28
N ILE A 18 -5.52 -25.24 -3.13
CA ILE A 18 -6.67 -26.06 -2.73
C ILE A 18 -6.37 -27.51 -3.00
N SER A 19 -6.44 -28.34 -1.94
CA SER A 19 -6.24 -29.79 -2.06
C SER A 19 -7.55 -30.53 -1.75
N THR A 20 -7.86 -31.49 -2.61
CA THR A 20 -8.93 -32.48 -2.40
C THR A 20 -8.27 -33.83 -2.23
N ILE A 21 -8.64 -34.53 -1.16
CA ILE A 21 -8.10 -35.85 -0.84
C ILE A 21 -9.15 -36.90 -1.21
N LEU A 22 -8.74 -37.85 -2.02
CA LEU A 22 -9.56 -38.98 -2.44
C LEU A 22 -8.93 -40.27 -1.89
N THR A 23 -9.66 -41.00 -1.04
CA THR A 23 -9.26 -42.32 -0.56
C THR A 23 -10.00 -43.39 -1.34
N ILE A 24 -9.26 -44.31 -1.92
CA ILE A 24 -9.77 -45.44 -2.70
C ILE A 24 -9.37 -46.73 -1.99
N SER A 25 -10.36 -47.55 -1.59
CA SER A 25 -10.16 -48.77 -0.87
C SER A 25 -10.50 -50.00 -1.74
N ASN A 26 -9.62 -50.97 -1.83
CA ASN A 26 -9.91 -52.27 -2.46
C ASN A 26 -10.39 -53.24 -1.38
N LYS A 27 -11.69 -53.48 -1.29
CA LYS A 27 -12.30 -54.45 -0.38
C LYS A 27 -12.49 -55.86 -1.00
N GLY A 28 -12.04 -56.02 -2.26
CA GLY A 28 -12.06 -57.26 -2.97
C GLY A 28 -10.91 -58.18 -2.62
N ASN A 29 -10.80 -59.31 -3.33
CA ASN A 29 -9.78 -60.34 -3.16
C ASN A 29 -8.81 -60.40 -4.36
N ILE A 30 -8.92 -59.49 -5.32
CA ILE A 30 -8.04 -59.34 -6.47
C ILE A 30 -7.48 -57.93 -6.53
N PRO A 31 -6.28 -57.69 -7.13
CA PRO A 31 -5.76 -56.38 -7.40
C PRO A 31 -6.71 -55.59 -8.32
N LEU A 32 -6.86 -54.28 -8.07
CA LEU A 32 -7.71 -53.39 -8.87
C LEU A 32 -6.86 -52.25 -9.44
N ASN A 33 -6.94 -52.08 -10.79
CA ASN A 33 -6.40 -50.92 -11.45
C ASN A 33 -7.44 -49.81 -11.47
N PHE A 34 -7.04 -48.62 -11.11
CA PHE A 34 -7.89 -47.46 -11.18
C PHE A 34 -7.18 -46.30 -11.84
N ASP A 35 -7.98 -45.42 -12.41
CA ASP A 35 -7.57 -44.15 -13.05
C ASP A 35 -8.28 -43.01 -12.34
N VAL A 36 -7.54 -41.99 -11.93
CA VAL A 36 -8.07 -40.72 -11.41
C VAL A 36 -7.64 -39.61 -12.35
N ARG A 37 -8.60 -38.90 -12.88
CA ARG A 37 -8.40 -37.74 -13.75
C ARG A 37 -9.07 -36.52 -13.17
N ALA A 38 -8.33 -35.40 -13.05
CA ALA A 38 -8.88 -34.11 -12.70
C ALA A 38 -8.86 -33.16 -13.93
N LEU A 39 -9.91 -32.42 -14.10
CA LEU A 39 -10.09 -31.45 -15.18
C LEU A 39 -10.45 -30.09 -14.57
N SER A 40 -9.80 -29.06 -15.07
CA SER A 40 -10.11 -27.65 -14.77
C SER A 40 -11.00 -27.09 -15.89
N SER A 41 -12.03 -26.34 -15.55
CA SER A 41 -12.80 -25.57 -16.55
C SER A 41 -12.02 -24.34 -17.04
N SER A 42 -10.97 -23.94 -16.33
CA SER A 42 -10.06 -22.86 -16.68
C SER A 42 -8.67 -23.40 -16.93
N ASN A 43 -8.07 -23.06 -18.07
CA ASN A 43 -6.71 -23.44 -18.42
C ASN A 43 -5.64 -22.58 -17.72
N THR A 44 -6.04 -21.56 -16.96
CA THR A 44 -5.14 -20.71 -16.17
C THR A 44 -4.94 -21.22 -14.74
N TRP A 45 -5.76 -22.18 -14.26
CA TRP A 45 -5.67 -22.77 -12.93
C TRP A 45 -4.98 -24.15 -13.03
N PRO A 46 -3.68 -24.25 -12.69
CA PRO A 46 -2.97 -25.51 -12.80
C PRO A 46 -3.55 -26.57 -11.87
N ILE A 47 -3.61 -27.80 -12.38
CA ILE A 47 -4.05 -29.01 -11.61
C ILE A 47 -2.91 -29.99 -11.54
N GLN A 48 -2.77 -30.61 -10.36
CA GLN A 48 -1.84 -31.70 -10.08
C GLN A 48 -2.59 -32.84 -9.41
N VAL A 49 -2.40 -34.05 -9.94
CA VAL A 49 -2.95 -35.30 -9.38
C VAL A 49 -1.78 -36.23 -9.08
N TYR A 50 -1.63 -36.67 -7.85
CA TYR A 50 -0.52 -37.50 -7.42
C TYR A 50 -0.90 -38.36 -6.21
N LEU A 51 -0.13 -39.45 -5.94
CA LEU A 51 -0.31 -40.24 -4.73
C LEU A 51 0.24 -39.52 -3.51
N SER A 52 -0.40 -39.67 -2.37
CA SER A 52 0.06 -39.07 -1.11
C SER A 52 1.43 -39.57 -0.65
N SER A 53 1.89 -40.72 -1.19
CA SER A 53 3.22 -41.27 -0.95
C SER A 53 4.32 -40.67 -1.83
N GLU A 54 3.96 -39.78 -2.76
CA GLU A 54 4.84 -39.14 -3.73
C GLU A 54 4.92 -37.65 -3.48
N ASP A 55 6.01 -37.02 -3.94
CA ASP A 55 6.10 -35.57 -3.96
C ASP A 55 5.20 -34.96 -5.07
N PRO A 56 4.67 -33.77 -4.86
CA PRO A 56 3.91 -33.09 -5.91
C PRO A 56 4.74 -32.95 -7.18
N PRO A 57 4.14 -33.23 -8.37
CA PRO A 57 4.84 -33.10 -9.64
C PRO A 57 5.26 -31.64 -9.91
N LEU A 58 6.40 -31.45 -10.59
CA LEU A 58 6.93 -30.10 -10.92
C LEU A 58 6.13 -29.33 -11.98
N GLY A 59 5.03 -29.89 -12.49
CA GLY A 59 4.18 -29.28 -13.50
C GLY A 59 2.75 -29.76 -13.39
N GLU A 60 1.96 -29.51 -14.44
CA GLU A 60 0.62 -30.06 -14.52
C GLU A 60 0.66 -31.59 -14.68
N ALA A 61 -0.10 -32.26 -13.82
CA ALA A 61 -0.35 -33.69 -13.91
C ALA A 61 -1.84 -33.92 -13.68
N THR A 62 -2.58 -34.19 -14.74
CA THR A 62 -4.06 -34.28 -14.69
C THR A 62 -4.58 -35.68 -14.49
N THR A 63 -3.73 -36.69 -14.56
CA THR A 63 -4.13 -38.10 -14.50
C THR A 63 -3.12 -38.94 -13.74
N ILE A 64 -3.57 -39.87 -12.93
CA ILE A 64 -2.79 -40.91 -12.31
C ILE A 64 -3.45 -42.26 -12.54
N GLN A 65 -2.63 -43.30 -12.80
CA GLN A 65 -3.05 -44.68 -12.86
C GLN A 65 -2.24 -45.49 -11.86
N THR A 66 -2.91 -46.32 -11.07
CA THR A 66 -2.23 -47.15 -10.08
C THR A 66 -3.05 -48.39 -9.78
N GLU A 67 -2.38 -49.38 -9.19
CA GLU A 67 -2.97 -50.63 -8.74
C GLU A 67 -3.10 -50.65 -7.21
N ILE A 68 -4.23 -51.11 -6.71
CA ILE A 68 -4.44 -51.32 -5.27
C ILE A 68 -4.56 -52.82 -4.98
N SER A 69 -3.69 -53.32 -4.12
CA SER A 69 -3.73 -54.71 -3.65
C SER A 69 -5.00 -54.99 -2.85
N PRO A 70 -5.46 -56.27 -2.78
CA PRO A 70 -6.60 -56.64 -1.96
C PRO A 70 -6.44 -56.21 -0.49
N GLY A 71 -7.51 -55.62 0.07
CA GLY A 71 -7.54 -55.17 1.47
C GLY A 71 -6.73 -53.89 1.74
N SER A 72 -6.16 -53.24 0.71
CA SER A 72 -5.36 -52.02 0.82
C SER A 72 -6.15 -50.78 0.40
N GLU A 73 -5.57 -49.63 0.75
CA GLU A 73 -6.08 -48.30 0.36
C GLU A 73 -4.99 -47.51 -0.35
N SER A 74 -5.43 -46.63 -1.24
CA SER A 74 -4.57 -45.62 -1.88
C SER A 74 -5.18 -44.25 -1.68
N VAL A 75 -4.34 -43.26 -1.37
CA VAL A 75 -4.73 -41.89 -1.17
C VAL A 75 -4.18 -41.04 -2.31
N VAL A 76 -5.10 -40.44 -3.09
CA VAL A 76 -4.80 -39.54 -4.19
C VAL A 76 -5.04 -38.10 -3.75
N ILE A 77 -4.10 -37.22 -4.01
CA ILE A 77 -4.22 -35.78 -3.77
C ILE A 77 -4.45 -35.09 -5.11
N ILE A 78 -5.52 -34.32 -5.18
CA ILE A 78 -5.83 -33.43 -6.30
C ILE A 78 -5.61 -32.00 -5.81
N ARG A 79 -4.61 -31.35 -6.37
CA ARG A 79 -4.21 -30.00 -5.99
C ARG A 79 -4.49 -29.04 -7.12
N THR A 80 -5.12 -27.92 -6.83
CA THR A 80 -5.25 -26.78 -7.77
C THR A 80 -4.74 -25.50 -7.11
N ILE A 81 -4.12 -24.63 -7.91
CA ILE A 81 -3.56 -23.37 -7.46
C ILE A 81 -4.38 -22.25 -8.09
N VAL A 82 -4.89 -21.36 -7.26
CA VAL A 82 -5.58 -20.14 -7.70
C VAL A 82 -4.53 -19.14 -8.21
N PRO A 83 -4.59 -18.70 -9.48
CA PRO A 83 -3.62 -17.75 -9.99
C PRO A 83 -3.59 -16.43 -9.19
N LEU A 84 -2.41 -15.85 -9.01
CA LEU A 84 -2.24 -14.56 -8.33
C LEU A 84 -2.98 -13.41 -9.04
N ALA A 85 -3.13 -13.51 -10.36
CA ALA A 85 -3.84 -12.53 -11.18
C ALA A 85 -5.36 -12.72 -11.18
N SER A 86 -5.90 -13.68 -10.42
CA SER A 86 -7.35 -13.90 -10.34
C SER A 86 -8.05 -12.73 -9.68
N VAL A 87 -9.21 -12.36 -10.21
CA VAL A 87 -10.04 -11.26 -9.71
C VAL A 87 -11.31 -11.80 -9.04
N LYS A 88 -11.96 -10.95 -8.24
CA LYS A 88 -13.25 -11.27 -7.64
C LYS A 88 -14.24 -11.82 -8.67
N GLY A 89 -14.85 -12.94 -8.35
CA GLY A 89 -15.87 -13.58 -9.18
C GLY A 89 -15.33 -14.53 -10.24
N ASP A 90 -13.99 -14.63 -10.40
CA ASP A 90 -13.41 -15.68 -11.23
C ASP A 90 -13.80 -17.05 -10.69
N LYS A 91 -14.19 -17.94 -11.60
CA LYS A 91 -14.68 -19.28 -11.25
C LYS A 91 -13.89 -20.34 -11.98
N ASN A 92 -13.61 -21.42 -11.26
CA ASN A 92 -13.10 -22.64 -11.84
C ASN A 92 -13.88 -23.84 -11.31
N THR A 93 -14.31 -24.72 -12.21
CA THR A 93 -14.90 -25.99 -11.86
C THR A 93 -13.83 -27.07 -11.97
N VAL A 94 -13.47 -27.66 -10.84
CA VAL A 94 -12.60 -28.81 -10.78
C VAL A 94 -13.45 -30.08 -10.83
N THR A 95 -13.35 -30.83 -11.92
CA THR A 95 -14.06 -32.09 -12.13
C THR A 95 -13.12 -33.26 -11.91
N ILE A 96 -13.41 -34.11 -10.95
CA ILE A 96 -12.65 -35.31 -10.63
C ILE A 96 -13.42 -36.52 -11.15
N ARG A 97 -12.77 -37.29 -12.01
CA ARG A 97 -13.30 -38.50 -12.59
C ARG A 97 -12.44 -39.66 -12.13
N THR A 98 -13.05 -40.61 -11.45
CA THR A 98 -12.42 -41.88 -11.05
C THR A 98 -13.02 -43.00 -11.88
N SER A 99 -12.21 -43.80 -12.56
CA SER A 99 -12.63 -44.98 -13.29
C SER A 99 -12.00 -46.23 -12.70
N LEU A 100 -12.81 -47.24 -12.54
CA LEU A 100 -12.44 -48.60 -12.12
C LEU A 100 -13.16 -49.54 -13.08
N ASP A 101 -12.39 -50.16 -13.98
CA ASP A 101 -12.92 -50.91 -15.09
C ASP A 101 -13.99 -50.09 -15.86
N ASP A 102 -15.21 -50.61 -16.02
CA ASP A 102 -16.32 -49.94 -16.68
C ASP A 102 -17.10 -48.96 -15.76
N ASN A 103 -16.74 -48.89 -14.49
CA ASN A 103 -17.43 -48.03 -13.52
C ASN A 103 -16.73 -46.68 -13.45
N ILE A 104 -17.50 -45.62 -13.65
CA ILE A 104 -17.02 -44.23 -13.61
C ILE A 104 -17.81 -43.44 -12.57
N VAL A 105 -17.08 -42.80 -11.67
CA VAL A 105 -17.62 -41.84 -10.70
C VAL A 105 -17.07 -40.45 -11.04
N THR A 106 -17.94 -39.45 -11.05
CA THR A 106 -17.56 -38.10 -11.34
C THR A 106 -18.07 -37.14 -10.27
N ASN A 107 -17.20 -36.34 -9.70
CA ASN A 107 -17.52 -35.28 -8.74
C ASN A 107 -17.01 -33.94 -9.28
N ALA A 108 -17.72 -32.86 -8.99
CA ALA A 108 -17.29 -31.52 -9.37
C ALA A 108 -17.41 -30.55 -8.19
N THR A 109 -16.40 -29.68 -8.08
CA THR A 109 -16.38 -28.59 -7.10
C THR A 109 -16.20 -27.27 -7.83
N VAL A 110 -17.02 -26.29 -7.52
CA VAL A 110 -16.88 -24.92 -8.03
C VAL A 110 -16.05 -24.11 -7.04
N LEU A 111 -14.96 -23.55 -7.49
CA LEU A 111 -14.13 -22.61 -6.76
C LEU A 111 -14.44 -21.20 -7.26
N GLU A 112 -14.73 -20.28 -6.37
CA GLU A 112 -15.02 -18.88 -6.71
C GLU A 112 -14.12 -17.93 -5.91
N VAL A 113 -13.43 -17.03 -6.61
CA VAL A 113 -12.53 -16.06 -6.00
C VAL A 113 -13.34 -14.99 -5.27
N LYS A 114 -13.09 -14.88 -3.97
CA LYS A 114 -13.66 -13.82 -3.12
C LYS A 114 -13.03 -12.48 -3.38
N GLU A 115 -13.75 -11.43 -3.02
CA GLU A 115 -13.20 -10.08 -2.91
C GLU A 115 -12.19 -10.00 -1.76
N ILE A 116 -11.03 -9.41 -2.06
CA ILE A 116 -10.00 -9.04 -1.10
C ILE A 116 -9.77 -7.54 -1.27
N THR A 117 -10.02 -6.80 -0.20
CA THR A 117 -9.85 -5.34 -0.14
C THR A 117 -8.72 -5.05 0.84
N THR A 118 -7.48 -5.06 0.37
CA THR A 118 -6.32 -4.77 1.21
C THR A 118 -5.58 -3.57 0.64
N LEU A 119 -5.43 -2.54 1.43
CA LEU A 119 -4.67 -1.33 1.11
C LEU A 119 -3.54 -1.17 2.13
N ASP A 120 -2.30 -1.26 1.66
CA ASP A 120 -1.13 -0.95 2.46
C ASP A 120 -0.82 0.54 2.35
N VAL A 121 -0.64 1.21 3.48
CA VAL A 121 -0.42 2.65 3.57
C VAL A 121 0.82 2.92 4.41
N GLN A 122 1.76 3.70 3.86
CA GLN A 122 3.00 4.08 4.54
C GLN A 122 3.28 5.57 4.36
N ALA A 123 3.70 6.25 5.43
CA ALA A 123 4.18 7.62 5.36
C ALA A 123 5.69 7.64 5.04
N GLU A 124 6.15 8.73 4.41
CA GLU A 124 7.57 9.01 4.27
C GLU A 124 8.22 9.20 5.65
N GLU A 125 9.31 8.50 5.89
CA GLU A 125 10.06 8.64 7.13
C GLU A 125 10.98 9.87 7.08
N GLY A 126 11.12 10.57 8.20
CA GLY A 126 12.08 11.66 8.37
C GLY A 126 11.80 12.91 7.55
N PHE A 127 10.50 13.17 7.23
CA PHE A 127 10.12 14.38 6.51
C PHE A 127 10.49 15.64 7.29
N SER A 128 11.13 16.59 6.61
CA SER A 128 11.56 17.84 7.20
C SER A 128 11.20 19.04 6.33
N ILE A 129 10.89 20.17 6.97
CA ILE A 129 10.44 21.41 6.32
C ILE A 129 11.13 22.62 6.93
N SER A 130 11.50 23.60 6.09
CA SER A 130 12.05 24.89 6.51
C SER A 130 10.99 25.98 6.46
N LEU A 131 11.10 26.99 7.32
CA LEU A 131 10.24 28.16 7.26
C LEU A 131 10.33 28.88 5.90
N GLY A 132 9.19 29.37 5.42
CA GLY A 132 9.11 30.13 4.18
C GLY A 132 9.30 29.30 2.91
N ARG A 133 9.30 27.97 3.03
CA ARG A 133 9.32 27.03 1.91
C ARG A 133 8.16 26.08 2.01
N ASP A 134 7.62 25.68 0.87
CA ASP A 134 6.63 24.60 0.79
C ASP A 134 7.34 23.27 1.04
N GLY A 135 6.83 22.49 1.99
CA GLY A 135 7.28 21.13 2.24
C GLY A 135 6.35 20.14 1.53
N ASN A 136 6.93 19.19 0.81
CA ASN A 136 6.18 18.14 0.12
C ASN A 136 6.47 16.78 0.76
N ALA A 137 5.58 16.34 1.63
CA ALA A 137 5.63 14.99 2.21
C ALA A 137 4.95 13.97 1.29
N ARG A 138 5.36 12.72 1.38
CA ARG A 138 4.83 11.64 0.55
C ARG A 138 4.17 10.56 1.38
N ILE A 139 3.08 10.04 0.83
CA ILE A 139 2.42 8.83 1.31
C ILE A 139 2.46 7.81 0.19
N PHE A 140 2.85 6.59 0.52
CA PHE A 140 2.90 5.45 -0.38
C PHE A 140 1.69 4.57 -0.12
N LEU A 141 0.98 4.25 -1.19
CA LEU A 141 -0.19 3.39 -1.18
C LEU A 141 0.07 2.19 -2.07
N HIS A 142 -0.29 0.99 -1.63
CA HIS A 142 -0.25 -0.23 -2.41
C HIS A 142 -1.58 -0.98 -2.27
N ASN A 143 -2.30 -1.17 -3.38
CA ASN A 143 -3.48 -2.01 -3.40
C ASN A 143 -3.06 -3.47 -3.60
N SER A 144 -2.89 -4.21 -2.51
CA SER A 144 -2.58 -5.65 -2.54
C SER A 144 -3.82 -6.54 -2.68
N GLY A 145 -5.01 -5.94 -2.80
CA GLY A 145 -6.27 -6.63 -3.05
C GLY A 145 -6.44 -7.11 -4.50
N ASN A 146 -7.57 -7.77 -4.75
CA ASN A 146 -7.93 -8.32 -6.07
C ASN A 146 -9.10 -7.59 -6.76
N VAL A 147 -9.40 -6.38 -6.29
CA VAL A 147 -10.39 -5.46 -6.87
C VAL A 147 -9.84 -4.05 -6.92
N PRO A 148 -10.28 -3.19 -7.85
CA PRO A 148 -9.95 -1.78 -7.81
C PRO A 148 -10.58 -1.12 -6.57
N LEU A 149 -9.89 -0.11 -6.01
CA LEU A 149 -10.35 0.65 -4.85
C LEU A 149 -10.56 2.11 -5.25
N LEU A 150 -11.63 2.72 -4.74
CA LEU A 150 -11.77 4.17 -4.73
C LEU A 150 -11.11 4.68 -3.45
N ILE A 151 -10.12 5.54 -3.60
CA ILE A 151 -9.35 6.12 -2.49
C ILE A 151 -9.84 7.54 -2.24
N GLU A 152 -10.13 7.84 -0.98
CA GLU A 152 -10.41 9.19 -0.50
C GLU A 152 -9.44 9.56 0.61
N LEU A 153 -8.83 10.74 0.50
CA LEU A 153 -7.81 11.24 1.40
C LEU A 153 -8.33 12.47 2.14
N THR A 154 -8.10 12.52 3.44
CA THR A 154 -8.42 13.67 4.29
C THR A 154 -7.24 13.99 5.19
N LEU A 155 -6.84 15.27 5.26
CA LEU A 155 -5.94 15.74 6.30
C LEU A 155 -6.75 15.92 7.59
N GLY A 156 -6.22 15.36 8.69
CA GLY A 156 -6.78 15.61 10.01
C GLY A 156 -6.48 17.04 10.50
N THR A 157 -6.64 17.26 11.80
CA THR A 157 -6.37 18.56 12.40
C THR A 157 -4.88 18.87 12.32
N LEU A 158 -4.53 19.94 11.59
CA LEU A 158 -3.17 20.45 11.53
C LEU A 158 -2.81 21.21 12.81
N PRO A 159 -1.51 21.31 13.17
CA PRO A 159 -1.05 22.20 14.22
C PRO A 159 -1.51 23.65 13.98
N GLU A 160 -1.63 24.43 15.05
CA GLU A 160 -2.12 25.80 14.97
C GLU A 160 -1.33 26.66 13.96
N GLY A 161 -2.04 27.31 13.06
CA GLY A 161 -1.49 28.17 12.01
C GLY A 161 -0.88 27.44 10.82
N TRP A 162 -0.77 26.10 10.85
CA TRP A 162 -0.32 25.33 9.70
C TRP A 162 -1.42 25.24 8.63
N SER A 163 -1.01 25.17 7.39
CA SER A 163 -1.91 24.87 6.27
C SER A 163 -1.34 23.77 5.40
N GLY A 164 -2.19 23.06 4.68
CA GLY A 164 -1.75 21.99 3.81
C GLY A 164 -2.86 21.42 2.95
N GLY A 165 -2.47 20.60 1.98
CA GLY A 165 -3.39 19.95 1.06
C GLY A 165 -2.71 18.93 0.18
N PHE A 166 -3.50 18.10 -0.50
CA PHE A 166 -3.01 17.11 -1.46
C PHE A 166 -2.74 17.77 -2.82
N LEU A 167 -1.54 17.55 -3.40
CA LEU A 167 -1.16 18.15 -4.69
C LEU A 167 -1.81 17.44 -5.89
N THR A 168 -2.11 16.15 -5.76
CA THR A 168 -2.64 15.31 -6.84
C THR A 168 -4.14 15.07 -6.76
N GLY A 169 -4.84 15.80 -5.87
CA GLY A 169 -6.24 15.55 -5.56
C GLY A 169 -6.41 14.59 -4.39
N SER A 170 -7.60 14.63 -3.77
CA SER A 170 -7.95 13.85 -2.58
C SER A 170 -8.76 12.60 -2.89
N THR A 171 -9.16 12.38 -4.15
CA THR A 171 -9.98 11.23 -4.56
C THR A 171 -9.51 10.70 -5.91
N PHE A 172 -9.26 9.38 -5.98
CA PHE A 172 -8.85 8.71 -7.22
C PHE A 172 -9.12 7.20 -7.14
N SER A 173 -9.17 6.54 -8.30
CA SER A 173 -9.27 5.10 -8.39
C SER A 173 -7.88 4.47 -8.45
N MET A 174 -7.71 3.35 -7.76
CA MET A 174 -6.47 2.58 -7.72
C MET A 174 -6.74 1.13 -8.13
N ASP A 175 -6.18 0.72 -9.26
CA ASP A 175 -6.30 -0.66 -9.74
C ASP A 175 -5.64 -1.66 -8.80
N MET A 176 -6.02 -2.93 -8.92
CA MET A 176 -5.39 -4.02 -8.17
C MET A 176 -3.89 -4.15 -8.49
N ASN A 177 -3.09 -4.54 -7.52
CA ASN A 177 -1.63 -4.68 -7.62
C ASN A 177 -0.93 -3.41 -8.15
N ARG A 178 -1.40 -2.23 -7.74
CA ARG A 178 -0.83 -0.95 -8.12
C ARG A 178 -0.31 -0.18 -6.93
N ASP A 179 0.78 0.52 -7.20
CA ASP A 179 1.35 1.51 -6.30
C ASP A 179 0.88 2.90 -6.69
N SER A 180 0.73 3.77 -5.71
CA SER A 180 0.48 5.19 -5.89
C SER A 180 1.26 6.00 -4.87
N VAL A 181 1.72 7.18 -5.27
CA VAL A 181 2.39 8.13 -4.37
C VAL A 181 1.56 9.40 -4.33
N VAL A 182 1.16 9.77 -3.12
CA VAL A 182 0.42 11.00 -2.86
C VAL A 182 1.35 12.02 -2.24
N ASN A 183 1.38 13.22 -2.82
CA ASN A 183 2.17 14.33 -2.31
C ASN A 183 1.27 15.28 -1.51
N ILE A 184 1.71 15.63 -0.30
CA ILE A 184 1.05 16.56 0.61
C ILE A 184 1.91 17.80 0.71
N ALA A 185 1.38 18.94 0.28
CA ALA A 185 2.01 20.24 0.53
C ALA A 185 1.66 20.70 1.94
N LEU A 186 2.68 21.12 2.70
CA LEU A 186 2.54 21.72 4.02
C LEU A 186 3.21 23.09 4.02
N GLN A 187 2.57 24.05 4.69
CA GLN A 187 3.09 25.40 4.90
C GLN A 187 3.08 25.72 6.39
N LEU A 188 4.19 26.30 6.84
CA LEU A 188 4.38 26.67 8.25
C LEU A 188 4.21 28.18 8.42
N PRO A 189 3.54 28.64 9.50
CA PRO A 189 3.52 30.05 9.86
C PRO A 189 4.92 30.53 10.26
N SER A 190 5.17 31.83 10.10
CA SER A 190 6.36 32.48 10.61
C SER A 190 6.48 32.26 12.13
N GLY A 191 7.68 32.01 12.63
CA GLY A 191 7.91 31.79 14.07
C GLY A 191 7.61 30.38 14.57
N THR A 192 7.25 29.40 13.70
CA THR A 192 7.15 28.00 14.09
C THR A 192 8.48 27.54 14.68
N PRO A 193 8.53 27.05 15.96
CA PRO A 193 9.78 26.62 16.59
C PRO A 193 10.49 25.52 15.81
N SER A 194 11.83 25.58 15.75
CA SER A 194 12.62 24.50 15.18
C SER A 194 12.79 23.34 16.17
N GLY A 195 13.00 22.15 15.65
CA GLY A 195 13.31 20.93 16.41
C GLY A 195 12.38 19.78 16.10
N ASN A 196 12.69 18.64 16.69
CA ASN A 196 11.88 17.41 16.67
C ASN A 196 10.69 17.51 17.64
N LEU A 197 10.03 18.66 17.71
CA LEU A 197 8.72 18.67 18.32
C LEU A 197 7.89 17.72 17.46
N SER A 198 7.28 16.74 18.07
CA SER A 198 6.44 15.73 17.43
C SER A 198 5.20 16.37 16.80
N ASN A 199 5.44 17.17 15.74
CA ASN A 199 4.37 17.73 14.95
C ASN A 199 3.85 16.59 14.07
N LYS A 200 2.79 15.97 14.54
CA LYS A 200 2.10 14.91 13.82
C LYS A 200 1.03 15.54 12.95
N VAL A 201 1.06 15.21 11.68
CA VAL A 201 -0.01 15.54 10.74
C VAL A 201 -0.80 14.28 10.46
N PRO A 202 -2.01 14.13 11.01
CA PRO A 202 -2.83 12.96 10.77
C PRO A 202 -3.32 12.95 9.32
N VAL A 203 -3.18 11.82 8.67
CA VAL A 203 -3.73 11.57 7.34
C VAL A 203 -4.68 10.40 7.42
N ILE A 204 -5.90 10.62 6.98
CA ILE A 204 -6.96 9.62 6.93
C ILE A 204 -7.08 9.16 5.48
N VAL A 205 -6.88 7.88 5.27
CA VAL A 205 -7.03 7.22 3.97
C VAL A 205 -8.24 6.30 4.05
N GLN A 206 -9.25 6.58 3.27
CA GLN A 206 -10.44 5.75 3.14
C GLN A 206 -10.40 5.04 1.80
N SER A 207 -10.55 3.73 1.81
CA SER A 207 -10.69 2.91 0.60
C SER A 207 -12.08 2.31 0.52
N THR A 208 -12.68 2.35 -0.66
CA THR A 208 -14.01 1.77 -0.91
C THR A 208 -13.92 0.82 -2.10
N SER A 209 -14.38 -0.41 -1.90
CA SER A 209 -14.42 -1.43 -2.94
C SER A 209 -15.70 -1.37 -3.80
N PRO A 210 -15.76 -2.05 -4.96
CA PRO A 210 -16.97 -2.14 -5.77
C PRO A 210 -18.18 -2.74 -5.05
N SER A 211 -17.97 -3.56 -4.01
CA SER A 211 -19.06 -4.09 -3.16
C SER A 211 -19.49 -3.11 -2.06
N LEU A 212 -18.97 -1.89 -2.07
CA LEU A 212 -19.20 -0.85 -1.06
C LEU A 212 -18.66 -1.21 0.35
N SER A 213 -17.72 -2.14 0.42
CA SER A 213 -16.92 -2.35 1.62
C SER A 213 -15.94 -1.20 1.77
N THR A 214 -15.93 -0.55 2.93
CA THR A 214 -15.10 0.59 3.22
C THR A 214 -14.13 0.27 4.35
N GLU A 215 -12.86 0.58 4.13
CA GLU A 215 -11.80 0.48 5.13
C GLU A 215 -11.18 1.87 5.34
N THR A 216 -10.83 2.19 6.57
CA THR A 216 -10.22 3.47 6.94
C THR A 216 -8.93 3.23 7.68
N VAL A 217 -7.85 3.81 7.18
CA VAL A 217 -6.52 3.79 7.80
C VAL A 217 -6.18 5.23 8.19
N THR A 218 -5.74 5.41 9.43
CA THR A 218 -5.20 6.70 9.89
C THR A 218 -3.72 6.52 10.17
N LEU A 219 -2.90 7.37 9.60
CA LEU A 219 -1.46 7.43 9.85
C LEU A 219 -1.06 8.83 10.29
N ASP A 220 -0.02 8.91 11.10
CA ASP A 220 0.59 10.17 11.49
C ASP A 220 1.86 10.40 10.67
N LEU A 221 1.92 11.52 9.96
CA LEU A 221 3.14 11.98 9.32
C LEU A 221 3.96 12.76 10.34
N ASP A 222 5.15 12.27 10.68
CA ASP A 222 6.07 12.96 11.57
C ASP A 222 6.83 14.06 10.81
N VAL A 223 6.66 15.33 11.25
CA VAL A 223 7.24 16.49 10.59
C VAL A 223 8.30 17.15 11.47
N THR A 224 9.53 17.21 10.98
CA THR A 224 10.64 17.93 11.62
C THR A 224 10.74 19.34 11.04
N VAL A 225 10.65 20.36 11.89
CA VAL A 225 10.88 21.75 11.48
C VAL A 225 12.37 22.08 11.58
N LEU A 226 12.99 22.39 10.45
CA LEU A 226 14.42 22.71 10.39
C LEU A 226 14.72 24.10 10.94
N PRO A 227 15.89 24.30 11.57
CA PRO A 227 16.36 25.62 11.96
C PRO A 227 16.46 26.55 10.73
N SER A 228 15.97 27.76 10.87
CA SER A 228 16.03 28.77 9.83
C SER A 228 16.41 30.12 10.43
N VAL A 229 17.40 30.76 9.84
CA VAL A 229 17.77 32.13 10.14
C VAL A 229 17.26 33.01 9.01
N TRP A 230 16.37 33.92 9.34
CA TRP A 230 15.84 34.88 8.38
C TRP A 230 15.69 36.24 9.07
N LEU A 231 16.50 37.20 8.63
CA LEU A 231 16.47 38.57 9.13
C LEU A 231 15.79 39.49 8.11
N GLU A 232 14.87 40.28 8.59
CA GLU A 232 14.27 41.39 7.86
C GLU A 232 14.81 42.69 8.45
N ILE A 233 15.36 43.57 7.59
CA ILE A 233 15.87 44.86 7.98
C ILE A 233 15.03 45.95 7.31
N GLN A 234 14.46 46.83 8.11
CA GLN A 234 13.69 47.95 7.64
C GLN A 234 14.33 49.21 8.17
N SER A 235 14.29 50.26 7.35
CA SER A 235 14.72 51.59 7.75
C SER A 235 13.56 52.57 7.70
N GLU A 236 13.27 53.23 8.78
CA GLU A 236 12.29 54.30 8.80
C GLU A 236 12.74 55.51 7.97
N THR A 237 14.08 55.62 7.76
CA THR A 237 14.66 56.73 7.02
C THR A 237 15.53 56.17 5.88
N PRO A 238 14.95 55.83 4.71
CA PRO A 238 15.69 55.17 3.63
C PRO A 238 16.80 56.04 2.99
N SER A 239 16.73 57.34 3.15
CA SER A 239 17.77 58.25 2.73
C SER A 239 17.79 59.50 3.62
N ILE A 240 18.98 59.96 3.94
CA ILE A 240 19.20 61.20 4.67
C ILE A 240 19.73 62.22 3.67
N GLN A 241 19.10 63.38 3.56
CA GLN A 241 19.49 64.44 2.62
C GLN A 241 19.71 65.75 3.38
N GLY A 242 20.65 66.55 2.92
CA GLY A 242 20.79 67.95 3.36
C GLY A 242 21.43 68.12 4.74
N ILE A 243 22.33 67.19 5.16
CA ILE A 243 23.08 67.37 6.41
C ILE A 243 24.23 68.34 6.19
N ALA A 244 24.32 69.34 7.07
CA ALA A 244 25.44 70.29 7.06
C ALA A 244 26.66 69.75 7.76
N GLU A 245 27.85 70.28 7.43
CA GLU A 245 29.10 69.89 8.06
C GLU A 245 29.04 70.10 9.58
N GLY A 246 29.38 69.05 10.35
CA GLY A 246 29.31 69.06 11.81
C GLY A 246 27.97 68.77 12.42
N GLU A 247 26.90 68.56 11.65
CA GLU A 247 25.61 68.11 12.16
C GLU A 247 25.58 66.59 12.40
N GLU A 248 24.87 66.21 13.45
CA GLU A 248 24.58 64.79 13.77
C GLU A 248 23.21 64.44 13.25
N THR A 249 23.08 63.24 12.69
CA THR A 249 21.81 62.67 12.30
C THR A 249 21.69 61.26 12.79
N THR A 250 20.51 60.76 13.03
CA THR A 250 20.23 59.39 13.49
C THR A 250 19.50 58.62 12.41
N LEU A 251 20.06 57.46 12.06
CA LEU A 251 19.41 56.47 11.22
C LEU A 251 18.84 55.37 12.10
N VAL A 252 17.56 55.14 12.05
CA VAL A 252 16.91 54.03 12.80
C VAL A 252 16.74 52.84 11.87
N LEU A 253 17.33 51.76 12.25
CA LEU A 253 17.19 50.46 11.60
C LEU A 253 16.39 49.53 12.52
N GLU A 254 15.29 49.02 12.05
CA GLU A 254 14.57 47.95 12.69
C GLU A 254 15.05 46.60 12.13
N VAL A 255 15.56 45.74 12.99
CA VAL A 255 15.99 44.40 12.62
C VAL A 255 15.08 43.37 13.29
N GLN A 256 14.35 42.63 12.48
CA GLN A 256 13.45 41.61 12.97
C GLN A 256 13.94 40.22 12.56
N ASN A 257 14.06 39.32 13.55
CA ASN A 257 14.28 37.92 13.26
C ASN A 257 12.96 37.24 12.90
N LYS A 258 12.77 36.92 11.64
CA LYS A 258 11.60 36.17 11.10
C LYS A 258 11.87 34.66 11.07
N GLY A 259 13.09 34.23 11.39
CA GLY A 259 13.46 32.82 11.52
C GLY A 259 12.94 32.20 12.81
N ASN A 260 13.27 30.93 13.03
CA ASN A 260 12.90 30.17 14.22
C ASN A 260 14.11 29.78 15.09
N THR A 261 15.24 30.43 14.85
CA THR A 261 16.51 30.18 15.58
C THR A 261 17.05 31.51 16.06
N GLU A 262 17.55 31.55 17.29
CA GLU A 262 18.30 32.68 17.77
C GLU A 262 19.60 32.84 16.96
N SER A 263 19.90 34.04 16.54
CA SER A 263 21.09 34.36 15.79
C SER A 263 21.72 35.66 16.28
N PRO A 264 23.04 35.68 16.56
CA PRO A 264 23.69 36.91 16.86
C PRO A 264 23.69 37.83 15.63
N ILE A 265 23.42 39.11 15.84
CA ILE A 265 23.41 40.11 14.79
C ILE A 265 24.66 40.99 14.99
N LEU A 266 25.48 41.09 13.95
CA LEU A 266 26.57 42.04 13.88
C LEU A 266 26.24 43.15 12.87
N ILE A 267 26.17 44.38 13.35
CA ILE A 267 25.92 45.54 12.50
C ILE A 267 27.28 46.21 12.22
N ASN A 268 27.66 46.24 10.97
CA ASN A 268 28.82 46.93 10.47
C ASN A 268 28.43 48.00 9.45
N HIS A 269 29.23 49.05 9.31
CA HIS A 269 29.14 50.00 8.22
C HIS A 269 30.42 49.99 7.37
N GLU A 270 30.32 50.33 6.13
CA GLU A 270 31.48 50.66 5.32
C GLU A 270 32.03 52.03 5.76
N GLU A 271 33.38 52.18 5.77
CA GLU A 271 34.01 53.47 6.07
C GLU A 271 33.54 54.50 5.03
N LEU A 272 32.92 55.57 5.52
CA LEU A 272 32.51 56.70 4.70
C LEU A 272 33.47 57.86 5.01
N ASP A 273 34.17 58.34 3.97
CA ASP A 273 35.12 59.45 4.09
C ASP A 273 34.46 60.70 4.73
N GLY A 274 35.04 61.18 5.84
CA GLY A 274 34.54 62.33 6.56
C GLY A 274 33.37 62.08 7.52
N TRP A 275 32.91 60.83 7.69
CA TRP A 275 31.82 60.51 8.61
C TRP A 275 32.28 59.67 9.82
N THR A 276 31.72 59.96 10.95
CA THR A 276 31.88 59.12 12.15
C THR A 276 30.56 58.47 12.47
N VAL A 277 30.52 57.13 12.45
CA VAL A 277 29.34 56.33 12.80
C VAL A 277 29.46 55.82 14.22
N LYS A 278 28.43 56.02 15.05
CA LYS A 278 28.29 55.45 16.40
C LYS A 278 27.06 54.57 16.44
N TYR A 279 27.15 53.44 17.14
CA TYR A 279 26.06 52.49 17.38
C TYR A 279 25.50 52.64 18.80
#